data_19f71646d61dcb67340ee35f7b011a7f
#
_entry.id   19f71646d61dcb67340ee35f7b011a7f
#
_cell.length_a   1.000
_cell.length_b   1.000
_cell.length_c   1.000
_cell.angle_alpha   90.00
_cell.angle_beta   90.00
_cell.angle_gamma   90.00
#
_symmetry.space_group_name_H-M   'P 1'
#
loop_
_entity.id
_entity.type
_entity.pdbx_description
1 polymer ?
#
loop_
_entity_poly.entity_id
_entity_poly.type
_entity_poly.pdbx_seq_one_letter_code
_entity_poly.pdbx_strand_id
1 'polypeptide(L)'
;METTPRPHLKSLAHRGTIQGVTLSTPSPHPRDLCHYFGGVRYGLAPSERWRRATPIPASFQYGSKDAPGRCNGGAGLCPQPGFLNLSPENPDAWNEDCFQCNVWTPIGEPPAEGWPVFVFIHGGWLQFGTPNSFNAGALIGDTEFKAVIVMPAYRVNLFGFLYSAELEQDAATAGETVGNHGFWDQRLALEWIKENINLFGGNSNNITISGYSAGANSVFHQLAYDLRQPAEKSIVRQACIWSNSPAVQPKRPTETQTQFNQLLAALNIPTSLPAKEKISRLRSLPAKKLLDAVKTIEIHQFRPTTDGSFISPSLFQSLDSGDFARSILSRNVRIIIGECADERFLYSTWFPPTANTLSALRTRLIADYPEHIVDGVIAHYYPSGKLPSNCKDWVDDAWGRIYADMQVHQMQRGLAYALTHNEGGVDASGQLYRYRIEWRAKCMDDAMPVEWGVTHSSDYPIWFFGNGKVLEEGEKGIIKEAFVGPLARFVQRAGDFGWGASGARLVRTLQGDGTVAVREDGAWEEGVRVWKRLRDVDIGKNARL
;
A
#
# COMPACT_ATOMS: atom_id res chain seq x y z
N MET A 1 -13.69 -15.03 -13.76
CA MET A 1 -15.03 -15.04 -14.39
C MET A 1 -15.25 -13.72 -15.09
N GLU A 2 -15.55 -13.71 -16.39
CA GLU A 2 -16.01 -12.49 -17.05
C GLU A 2 -17.38 -12.12 -16.47
N THR A 3 -17.47 -10.95 -15.86
CA THR A 3 -18.73 -10.40 -15.38
C THR A 3 -19.45 -9.68 -16.51
N THR A 4 -20.78 -9.83 -16.59
CA THR A 4 -21.59 -9.08 -17.56
C THR A 4 -22.05 -7.78 -16.92
N PRO A 5 -21.57 -6.61 -17.38
CA PRO A 5 -21.96 -5.33 -16.82
C PRO A 5 -23.32 -4.86 -17.37
N ARG A 6 -24.21 -4.39 -16.49
CA ARG A 6 -25.46 -3.69 -16.84
C ARG A 6 -25.45 -2.30 -16.24
N PRO A 7 -25.93 -1.25 -16.96
CA PRO A 7 -26.00 0.10 -16.41
C PRO A 7 -26.77 0.14 -15.08
N HIS A 8 -26.25 0.89 -14.11
CA HIS A 8 -26.88 1.10 -12.82
C HIS A 8 -26.80 2.59 -12.44
N LEU A 9 -27.96 3.22 -12.22
CA LEU A 9 -28.05 4.61 -11.77
C LEU A 9 -28.11 4.66 -10.25
N LYS A 10 -27.34 5.59 -9.67
CA LYS A 10 -27.33 5.83 -8.22
C LYS A 10 -27.46 7.33 -7.95
N SER A 11 -28.46 7.69 -7.17
CA SER A 11 -28.57 9.03 -6.61
C SER A 11 -27.62 9.18 -5.42
N LEU A 12 -26.82 10.23 -5.43
CA LEU A 12 -25.91 10.62 -4.36
C LEU A 12 -26.42 11.88 -3.63
N ALA A 13 -27.73 12.01 -3.49
CA ALA A 13 -28.38 13.15 -2.84
C ALA A 13 -27.85 14.50 -3.36
N HIS A 14 -27.27 15.34 -2.47
CA HIS A 14 -26.71 16.65 -2.82
C HIS A 14 -25.54 16.60 -3.81
N ARG A 15 -24.89 15.44 -3.98
CA ARG A 15 -23.80 15.21 -4.96
C ARG A 15 -24.32 14.82 -6.36
N GLY A 16 -25.65 14.78 -6.55
CA GLY A 16 -26.27 14.51 -7.85
C GLY A 16 -26.43 13.02 -8.15
N THR A 17 -26.38 12.64 -9.41
CA THR A 17 -26.60 11.28 -9.89
C THR A 17 -25.40 10.77 -10.68
N ILE A 18 -25.03 9.51 -10.47
CA ILE A 18 -23.98 8.80 -11.23
C ILE A 18 -24.54 7.56 -11.90
N GLN A 19 -23.87 7.13 -12.99
CA GLN A 19 -24.11 5.88 -13.66
C GLN A 19 -22.87 4.99 -13.55
N GLY A 20 -22.98 3.92 -12.77
CA GLY A 20 -22.05 2.80 -12.73
C GLY A 20 -22.62 1.58 -13.45
N VAL A 21 -22.21 0.40 -13.00
CA VAL A 21 -22.71 -0.88 -13.52
C VAL A 21 -23.05 -1.86 -12.40
N THR A 22 -24.02 -2.74 -12.65
CA THR A 22 -24.19 -3.97 -11.87
C THR A 22 -23.36 -5.06 -12.55
N LEU A 23 -22.47 -5.70 -11.78
CA LEU A 23 -21.70 -6.86 -12.20
C LEU A 23 -22.47 -8.13 -11.88
N SER A 24 -22.58 -9.04 -12.85
CA SER A 24 -23.32 -10.30 -12.71
C SER A 24 -22.48 -11.46 -13.19
N THR A 25 -22.82 -12.68 -12.75
CA THR A 25 -22.18 -13.90 -13.23
C THR A 25 -22.45 -14.11 -14.72
N PRO A 26 -21.47 -14.62 -15.52
CA PRO A 26 -21.70 -15.04 -16.88
C PRO A 26 -22.53 -16.34 -16.88
N SER A 27 -23.81 -16.27 -17.23
CA SER A 27 -24.72 -17.43 -17.22
C SER A 27 -25.94 -17.10 -18.04
N PRO A 28 -26.64 -18.11 -18.61
CA PRO A 28 -28.02 -17.93 -19.12
C PRO A 28 -28.99 -17.38 -18.07
N HIS A 29 -28.70 -17.61 -16.77
CA HIS A 29 -29.42 -17.04 -15.63
C HIS A 29 -28.46 -16.22 -14.76
N PRO A 30 -28.12 -14.98 -15.15
CA PRO A 30 -27.13 -14.18 -14.45
C PRO A 30 -27.62 -13.80 -13.05
N ARG A 31 -26.73 -13.99 -12.06
CA ARG A 31 -26.93 -13.54 -10.69
C ARG A 31 -26.09 -12.28 -10.45
N ASP A 32 -26.70 -11.25 -9.89
CA ASP A 32 -26.01 -10.02 -9.54
C ASP A 32 -25.01 -10.24 -8.40
N LEU A 33 -23.80 -9.75 -8.57
CA LEU A 33 -22.70 -9.86 -7.60
C LEU A 33 -22.57 -8.60 -6.74
N CYS A 34 -22.50 -7.45 -7.40
CA CYS A 34 -22.34 -6.15 -6.74
C CYS A 34 -22.65 -5.01 -7.72
N HIS A 35 -22.78 -3.79 -7.21
CA HIS A 35 -22.70 -2.60 -8.02
C HIS A 35 -21.27 -2.06 -8.02
N TYR A 36 -20.81 -1.55 -9.17
CA TYR A 36 -19.48 -0.97 -9.35
C TYR A 36 -19.59 0.44 -9.92
N PHE A 37 -18.86 1.36 -9.30
CA PHE A 37 -18.72 2.76 -9.71
C PHE A 37 -17.23 3.07 -9.84
N GLY A 38 -16.72 3.06 -11.08
CA GLY A 38 -15.32 3.29 -11.37
C GLY A 38 -15.03 4.75 -11.75
N GLY A 39 -13.98 5.31 -11.17
CA GLY A 39 -13.58 6.69 -11.46
C GLY A 39 -14.36 7.76 -10.69
N VAL A 40 -14.89 7.44 -9.51
CA VAL A 40 -15.52 8.43 -8.63
C VAL A 40 -14.47 9.41 -8.11
N ARG A 41 -14.62 10.69 -8.42
CA ARG A 41 -13.68 11.73 -8.02
C ARG A 41 -13.74 11.99 -6.52
N TYR A 42 -12.58 11.94 -5.84
CA TYR A 42 -12.45 12.27 -4.42
C TYR A 42 -11.71 13.60 -4.18
N GLY A 43 -10.96 14.09 -5.16
CA GLY A 43 -10.16 15.30 -5.06
C GLY A 43 -10.02 16.04 -6.39
N LEU A 44 -9.56 17.26 -6.33
CA LEU A 44 -9.22 18.09 -7.48
C LEU A 44 -7.71 18.14 -7.65
N ALA A 45 -7.26 18.03 -8.91
CA ALA A 45 -5.85 18.19 -9.25
C ALA A 45 -5.35 19.57 -8.88
N PRO A 46 -4.11 19.70 -8.36
CA PRO A 46 -3.49 21.00 -8.17
C PRO A 46 -3.22 21.67 -9.52
N SER A 47 -3.14 23.00 -9.53
CA SER A 47 -2.80 23.77 -10.74
C SER A 47 -1.38 23.51 -11.24
N GLU A 48 -0.49 23.02 -10.37
CA GLU A 48 0.91 22.77 -10.65
C GLU A 48 1.36 21.43 -10.05
N ARG A 49 2.30 20.76 -10.70
CA ARG A 49 2.94 19.53 -10.17
C ARG A 49 3.59 19.79 -8.81
N TRP A 50 3.60 18.75 -7.96
CA TRP A 50 4.18 18.77 -6.62
C TRP A 50 3.54 19.79 -5.69
N ARG A 51 2.24 20.03 -5.90
CA ARG A 51 1.32 20.68 -4.98
C ARG A 51 0.32 19.68 -4.44
N ARG A 52 -0.35 20.00 -3.34
CA ARG A 52 -1.39 19.13 -2.76
C ARG A 52 -2.65 19.16 -3.62
N ALA A 53 -3.26 18.00 -3.79
CA ALA A 53 -4.64 17.92 -4.27
C ALA A 53 -5.59 18.54 -3.24
N THR A 54 -6.69 19.11 -3.71
CA THR A 54 -7.66 19.77 -2.83
C THR A 54 -8.97 18.97 -2.75
N PRO A 55 -9.71 19.08 -1.62
CA PRO A 55 -11.03 18.48 -1.52
C PRO A 55 -11.97 18.97 -2.62
N ILE A 56 -12.89 18.11 -3.07
CA ILE A 56 -14.00 18.57 -3.92
C ILE A 56 -14.91 19.49 -3.09
N PRO A 57 -15.35 20.65 -3.63
CA PRO A 57 -16.19 21.57 -2.87
C PRO A 57 -17.54 20.95 -2.52
N ALA A 58 -18.18 21.44 -1.46
CA ALA A 58 -19.49 20.96 -1.04
C ALA A 58 -20.57 21.08 -2.14
N SER A 59 -20.45 22.06 -3.02
CA SER A 59 -21.33 22.27 -4.16
C SER A 59 -21.05 21.38 -5.37
N PHE A 60 -19.99 20.57 -5.34
CA PHE A 60 -19.63 19.70 -6.47
C PHE A 60 -20.70 18.63 -6.69
N GLN A 61 -21.16 18.50 -7.93
CA GLN A 61 -22.07 17.44 -8.36
C GLN A 61 -21.43 16.59 -9.45
N TYR A 62 -21.56 15.27 -9.30
CA TYR A 62 -21.03 14.32 -10.30
C TYR A 62 -21.83 14.31 -11.59
N GLY A 63 -23.12 14.70 -11.52
CA GLY A 63 -24.04 14.75 -12.64
C GLY A 63 -25.47 15.03 -12.15
N SER A 64 -26.42 15.18 -13.08
CA SER A 64 -27.84 15.35 -12.78
C SER A 64 -28.62 14.06 -13.06
N LYS A 65 -29.92 14.05 -12.74
CA LYS A 65 -30.80 12.92 -13.07
C LYS A 65 -30.90 12.68 -14.58
N ASP A 66 -30.91 13.78 -15.36
CA ASP A 66 -31.05 13.73 -16.83
C ASP A 66 -29.69 13.56 -17.55
N ALA A 67 -28.59 13.89 -16.86
CA ALA A 67 -27.21 13.73 -17.36
C ALA A 67 -26.33 13.17 -16.24
N PRO A 68 -26.48 11.88 -15.89
CA PRO A 68 -25.71 11.27 -14.80
C PRO A 68 -24.22 11.22 -15.12
N GLY A 69 -23.39 11.47 -14.10
CA GLY A 69 -21.93 11.36 -14.23
C GLY A 69 -21.53 9.92 -14.53
N ARG A 70 -20.67 9.73 -15.53
CA ARG A 70 -20.22 8.38 -15.94
C ARG A 70 -19.16 7.85 -14.96
N CYS A 71 -19.46 6.75 -14.28
CA CYS A 71 -18.58 6.06 -13.34
C CYS A 71 -18.50 4.55 -13.67
N ASN A 72 -18.17 4.21 -14.91
CA ASN A 72 -18.12 2.83 -15.40
C ASN A 72 -16.80 2.44 -16.06
N GLY A 73 -15.82 3.36 -16.14
CA GLY A 73 -14.54 3.15 -16.83
C GLY A 73 -13.32 2.92 -15.93
N GLY A 74 -13.48 3.05 -14.62
CA GLY A 74 -12.36 2.97 -13.67
C GLY A 74 -11.72 4.32 -13.35
N ALA A 75 -10.83 4.34 -12.37
CA ALA A 75 -10.07 5.51 -11.96
C ALA A 75 -9.00 5.88 -13.02
N GLY A 76 -8.60 7.15 -13.06
CA GLY A 76 -7.51 7.61 -13.90
C GLY A 76 -6.18 6.93 -13.57
N LEU A 77 -5.34 6.73 -14.57
CA LEU A 77 -4.02 6.14 -14.41
C LEU A 77 -2.99 7.26 -14.17
N CYS A 78 -2.43 7.32 -12.97
CA CYS A 78 -1.34 8.26 -12.69
C CYS A 78 -0.11 7.92 -13.54
N PRO A 79 0.70 8.90 -14.02
CA PRO A 79 1.91 8.63 -14.80
C PRO A 79 2.89 7.73 -14.04
N GLN A 80 3.34 6.64 -14.67
CA GLN A 80 4.12 5.60 -14.01
C GLN A 80 4.92 4.74 -14.99
N PRO A 81 6.06 4.13 -14.56
CA PRO A 81 6.79 3.17 -15.38
C PRO A 81 6.02 1.87 -15.52
N GLY A 82 6.35 1.08 -16.53
CA GLY A 82 5.90 -0.31 -16.65
C GLY A 82 6.67 -1.25 -15.70
N PHE A 83 6.07 -2.39 -15.43
CA PHE A 83 6.69 -3.48 -14.68
C PHE A 83 6.35 -4.84 -15.30
N LEU A 84 7.32 -5.47 -15.92
CA LEU A 84 7.16 -6.76 -16.62
C LEU A 84 5.91 -6.75 -17.53
N ASN A 85 5.33 -7.93 -17.76
CA ASN A 85 4.04 -8.06 -18.41
C ASN A 85 2.84 -7.85 -17.43
N LEU A 86 3.12 -7.62 -16.14
CA LEU A 86 2.11 -7.46 -15.10
C LEU A 86 1.49 -6.06 -15.10
N SER A 87 2.25 -5.04 -15.48
CA SER A 87 1.81 -3.66 -15.56
C SER A 87 2.58 -2.96 -16.69
N PRO A 88 2.20 -3.15 -17.97
CA PRO A 88 2.91 -2.52 -19.10
C PRO A 88 2.78 -1.00 -19.04
N GLU A 89 3.83 -0.31 -19.47
CA GLU A 89 3.82 1.15 -19.61
C GLU A 89 2.77 1.55 -20.66
N ASN A 90 1.86 2.46 -20.28
CA ASN A 90 0.80 2.94 -21.17
C ASN A 90 0.65 4.46 -21.09
N PRO A 91 1.56 5.22 -21.76
CA PRO A 91 1.57 6.67 -21.69
C PRO A 91 0.28 7.35 -22.19
N ASP A 92 -0.42 6.73 -23.13
CA ASP A 92 -1.66 7.28 -23.71
C ASP A 92 -2.83 7.25 -22.72
N ALA A 93 -2.76 6.38 -21.71
CA ALA A 93 -3.76 6.30 -20.65
C ALA A 93 -3.42 7.16 -19.42
N TRP A 94 -2.23 7.80 -19.37
CA TRP A 94 -1.82 8.59 -18.22
C TRP A 94 -2.63 9.87 -18.07
N ASN A 95 -2.97 10.15 -16.82
CA ASN A 95 -3.60 11.41 -16.45
C ASN A 95 -3.04 11.88 -15.09
N GLU A 96 -2.44 13.06 -15.04
CA GLU A 96 -1.98 13.63 -13.78
C GLU A 96 -3.14 14.04 -12.86
N ASP A 97 -4.35 14.22 -13.41
CA ASP A 97 -5.60 14.34 -12.64
C ASP A 97 -6.18 12.94 -12.35
N CYS A 98 -5.47 12.16 -11.56
CA CYS A 98 -5.85 10.78 -11.20
C CYS A 98 -6.51 10.68 -9.81
N PHE A 99 -7.09 11.75 -9.28
CA PHE A 99 -7.70 11.83 -7.93
C PHE A 99 -9.11 11.23 -7.90
N GLN A 100 -9.19 9.94 -8.23
CA GLN A 100 -10.43 9.18 -8.36
C GLN A 100 -10.28 7.83 -7.65
N CYS A 101 -11.41 7.25 -7.27
CA CYS A 101 -11.47 5.91 -6.68
C CYS A 101 -12.50 5.04 -7.38
N ASN A 102 -12.32 3.73 -7.26
CA ASN A 102 -13.31 2.72 -7.62
C ASN A 102 -14.09 2.32 -6.37
N VAL A 103 -15.40 2.19 -6.49
CA VAL A 103 -16.31 1.85 -5.39
C VAL A 103 -17.13 0.63 -5.79
N TRP A 104 -17.13 -0.41 -4.96
CA TRP A 104 -18.02 -1.58 -5.07
C TRP A 104 -18.96 -1.58 -3.88
N THR A 105 -20.26 -1.83 -4.14
CA THR A 105 -21.27 -1.94 -3.09
C THR A 105 -22.01 -3.26 -3.19
N PRO A 106 -22.39 -3.90 -2.07
CA PRO A 106 -23.24 -5.08 -2.09
C PRO A 106 -24.59 -4.80 -2.78
N ILE A 107 -25.22 -5.87 -3.28
CA ILE A 107 -26.60 -5.83 -3.77
C ILE A 107 -27.56 -5.78 -2.57
N GLY A 108 -28.65 -5.06 -2.71
CA GLY A 108 -29.69 -4.93 -1.69
C GLY A 108 -29.53 -3.69 -0.82
N GLU A 109 -30.41 -3.60 0.19
CA GLU A 109 -30.42 -2.46 1.12
C GLU A 109 -29.34 -2.63 2.18
N PRO A 110 -28.62 -1.56 2.53
CA PRO A 110 -27.65 -1.62 3.60
C PRO A 110 -28.32 -1.84 4.97
N PRO A 111 -27.60 -2.42 5.95
CA PRO A 111 -28.04 -2.38 7.34
C PRO A 111 -28.34 -0.95 7.82
N ALA A 112 -29.10 -0.80 8.90
CA ALA A 112 -29.48 0.52 9.44
C ALA A 112 -28.27 1.44 9.70
N GLU A 113 -27.13 0.85 10.09
CA GLU A 113 -25.87 1.59 10.32
C GLU A 113 -25.02 1.78 9.04
N GLY A 114 -25.43 1.19 7.92
CA GLY A 114 -24.64 1.09 6.70
C GLY A 114 -23.72 -0.13 6.66
N TRP A 115 -23.25 -0.49 5.47
CA TRP A 115 -22.24 -1.53 5.28
C TRP A 115 -20.89 -1.12 5.88
N PRO A 116 -20.10 -2.03 6.47
CA PRO A 116 -18.69 -1.76 6.77
C PRO A 116 -17.98 -1.21 5.53
N VAL A 117 -16.96 -0.38 5.73
CA VAL A 117 -16.16 0.19 4.65
C VAL A 117 -14.77 -0.42 4.67
N PHE A 118 -14.36 -0.98 3.53
CA PHE A 118 -13.05 -1.56 3.33
C PHE A 118 -12.29 -0.77 2.26
N VAL A 119 -11.30 -0.01 2.70
CA VAL A 119 -10.48 0.81 1.80
C VAL A 119 -9.22 0.03 1.47
N PHE A 120 -8.98 -0.25 0.19
CA PHE A 120 -7.79 -0.97 -0.25
C PHE A 120 -6.86 -0.06 -1.04
N ILE A 121 -5.61 0.07 -0.57
CA ILE A 121 -4.54 0.85 -1.20
C ILE A 121 -3.65 -0.12 -1.99
N HIS A 122 -3.52 0.11 -3.29
CA HIS A 122 -2.72 -0.75 -4.16
C HIS A 122 -1.22 -0.66 -3.87
N GLY A 123 -0.50 -1.74 -4.20
CA GLY A 123 0.96 -1.83 -4.13
C GLY A 123 1.66 -1.25 -5.35
N GLY A 124 2.88 -1.75 -5.64
CA GLY A 124 3.71 -1.34 -6.77
C GLY A 124 4.90 -0.48 -6.36
N TRP A 125 5.56 -0.81 -5.26
CA TRP A 125 6.76 -0.13 -4.72
C TRP A 125 6.61 1.38 -4.48
N LEU A 126 5.40 1.94 -4.54
CA LEU A 126 5.10 3.37 -4.65
C LEU A 126 5.58 3.98 -5.99
N GLN A 127 6.00 3.18 -6.94
CA GLN A 127 6.49 3.64 -8.25
C GLN A 127 5.43 3.48 -9.34
N PHE A 128 4.53 2.50 -9.22
CA PHE A 128 3.44 2.23 -10.14
C PHE A 128 2.25 1.59 -9.40
N GLY A 129 1.19 1.28 -10.13
CA GLY A 129 -0.01 0.61 -9.65
C GLY A 129 -1.29 1.38 -9.97
N THR A 130 -2.41 0.69 -9.90
CA THR A 130 -3.72 1.25 -10.18
C THR A 130 -4.82 0.44 -9.49
N PRO A 131 -5.90 1.08 -8.99
CA PRO A 131 -7.05 0.36 -8.47
C PRO A 131 -7.81 -0.43 -9.54
N ASN A 132 -7.54 -0.18 -10.82
CA ASN A 132 -8.20 -0.87 -11.93
C ASN A 132 -7.71 -2.32 -12.13
N SER A 133 -6.62 -2.71 -11.47
CA SER A 133 -6.09 -4.09 -11.50
C SER A 133 -6.85 -5.06 -10.58
N PHE A 134 -7.87 -4.59 -9.88
CA PHE A 134 -8.59 -5.38 -8.88
C PHE A 134 -10.06 -5.56 -9.24
N ASN A 135 -10.58 -6.74 -8.93
CA ASN A 135 -11.98 -7.10 -9.11
C ASN A 135 -12.53 -7.70 -7.81
N ALA A 136 -13.40 -6.96 -7.13
CA ALA A 136 -14.02 -7.37 -5.88
C ALA A 136 -15.40 -8.03 -6.08
N GLY A 137 -15.85 -8.23 -7.32
CA GLY A 137 -17.21 -8.71 -7.61
C GLY A 137 -17.53 -10.05 -6.95
N ALA A 138 -16.65 -11.05 -7.13
CA ALA A 138 -16.83 -12.37 -6.53
C ALA A 138 -16.67 -12.36 -5.00
N LEU A 139 -15.76 -11.54 -4.46
CA LEU A 139 -15.61 -11.39 -3.01
C LEU A 139 -16.92 -10.93 -2.37
N ILE A 140 -17.56 -9.90 -2.92
CA ILE A 140 -18.84 -9.37 -2.39
C ILE A 140 -20.02 -10.32 -2.72
N GLY A 141 -20.06 -10.83 -3.95
CA GLY A 141 -21.23 -11.57 -4.46
C GLY A 141 -21.30 -13.03 -4.02
N ASP A 142 -20.15 -13.71 -3.92
CA ASP A 142 -20.06 -15.17 -3.70
C ASP A 142 -19.64 -15.56 -2.29
N THR A 143 -19.44 -14.57 -1.42
CA THR A 143 -19.03 -14.83 -0.03
C THR A 143 -19.85 -14.02 0.97
N GLU A 144 -19.60 -14.25 2.26
CA GLU A 144 -20.17 -13.47 3.36
C GLU A 144 -19.53 -12.08 3.54
N PHE A 145 -18.55 -11.71 2.73
CA PHE A 145 -17.90 -10.41 2.79
C PHE A 145 -18.83 -9.31 2.25
N LYS A 146 -19.60 -8.69 3.13
CA LYS A 146 -20.54 -7.61 2.81
C LYS A 146 -20.01 -6.29 3.33
N ALA A 147 -19.29 -5.57 2.47
CA ALA A 147 -18.72 -4.26 2.75
C ALA A 147 -18.77 -3.38 1.49
N VAL A 148 -18.80 -2.07 1.67
CA VAL A 148 -18.46 -1.13 0.60
C VAL A 148 -16.93 -1.14 0.47
N ILE A 149 -16.43 -1.55 -0.71
CA ILE A 149 -15.00 -1.54 -1.02
C ILE A 149 -14.66 -0.27 -1.79
N VAL A 150 -13.64 0.45 -1.34
CA VAL A 150 -13.14 1.66 -2.02
C VAL A 150 -11.66 1.51 -2.31
N MET A 151 -11.26 1.72 -3.55
CA MET A 151 -9.86 1.63 -3.98
C MET A 151 -9.45 2.94 -4.65
N PRO A 152 -8.69 3.83 -3.96
CA PRO A 152 -8.23 5.08 -4.53
C PRO A 152 -7.02 4.89 -5.46
N ALA A 153 -6.98 5.64 -6.57
CA ALA A 153 -5.74 5.97 -7.24
C ALA A 153 -5.04 7.09 -6.48
N TYR A 154 -3.73 7.14 -6.55
CA TYR A 154 -2.90 8.17 -5.91
C TYR A 154 -1.62 8.37 -6.71
N ARG A 155 -0.98 9.54 -6.59
CA ARG A 155 0.28 9.80 -7.28
C ARG A 155 1.40 8.91 -6.76
N VAL A 156 2.17 8.37 -7.68
CA VAL A 156 3.26 7.42 -7.45
C VAL A 156 4.59 8.02 -7.96
N ASN A 157 5.70 7.35 -7.72
CA ASN A 157 7.06 7.71 -8.13
C ASN A 157 7.41 9.19 -7.86
N LEU A 158 8.13 9.85 -8.77
CA LEU A 158 8.51 11.25 -8.62
C LEU A 158 7.29 12.21 -8.51
N PHE A 159 6.12 11.84 -9.07
CA PHE A 159 4.92 12.68 -8.95
C PHE A 159 4.33 12.67 -7.56
N GLY A 160 4.48 11.55 -6.83
CA GLY A 160 3.97 11.37 -5.48
C GLY A 160 4.99 11.56 -4.36
N PHE A 161 6.29 11.36 -4.64
CA PHE A 161 7.30 11.23 -3.57
C PHE A 161 8.60 12.02 -3.81
N LEU A 162 8.64 12.90 -4.81
CA LEU A 162 9.78 13.80 -4.98
C LEU A 162 9.85 14.81 -3.83
N TYR A 163 11.05 14.99 -3.27
CA TYR A 163 11.36 16.01 -2.27
C TYR A 163 12.66 16.74 -2.62
N SER A 164 12.71 18.04 -2.40
CA SER A 164 13.92 18.85 -2.42
C SER A 164 13.72 20.17 -1.66
N ALA A 165 14.82 20.84 -1.31
CA ALA A 165 14.78 22.15 -0.70
C ALA A 165 14.14 23.21 -1.63
N GLU A 166 14.30 23.06 -2.94
CA GLU A 166 13.67 23.94 -3.94
C GLU A 166 12.16 23.79 -3.96
N LEU A 167 11.65 22.54 -3.86
CA LEU A 167 10.22 22.27 -3.75
C LEU A 167 9.65 22.75 -2.42
N GLU A 168 10.44 22.66 -1.33
CA GLU A 168 10.04 23.20 -0.02
C GLU A 168 9.87 24.72 -0.07
N GLN A 169 10.83 25.44 -0.67
CA GLN A 169 10.71 26.88 -0.88
C GLN A 169 9.49 27.24 -1.74
N ASP A 170 9.24 26.49 -2.80
CA ASP A 170 8.10 26.70 -3.68
C ASP A 170 6.77 26.45 -2.95
N ALA A 171 6.64 25.35 -2.18
CA ALA A 171 5.45 25.02 -1.41
C ALA A 171 5.15 26.08 -0.33
N ALA A 172 6.18 26.59 0.34
CA ALA A 172 6.05 27.64 1.35
C ALA A 172 5.39 28.93 0.78
N THR A 173 5.58 29.24 -0.51
CA THR A 173 4.91 30.40 -1.16
C THR A 173 3.40 30.27 -1.21
N ALA A 174 2.87 29.05 -1.13
CA ALA A 174 1.43 28.73 -1.09
C ALA A 174 0.95 28.37 0.33
N GLY A 175 1.80 28.48 1.34
CA GLY A 175 1.47 28.06 2.71
C GLY A 175 1.34 26.52 2.86
N GLU A 176 1.93 25.74 1.93
CA GLU A 176 1.91 24.30 1.93
C GLU A 176 3.24 23.73 2.45
N THR A 177 3.20 22.45 2.88
CA THR A 177 4.40 21.64 3.09
C THR A 177 4.59 20.73 1.88
N VAL A 178 5.84 20.36 1.59
CA VAL A 178 6.21 19.50 0.48
C VAL A 178 6.51 18.08 0.97
N GLY A 179 6.50 17.14 0.02
CA GLY A 179 6.82 15.74 0.25
C GLY A 179 5.59 14.87 0.51
N ASN A 180 5.76 13.58 0.25
CA ASN A 180 4.77 12.55 0.48
C ASN A 180 3.39 12.84 -0.15
N HIS A 181 3.35 13.51 -1.31
CA HIS A 181 2.10 13.88 -1.97
C HIS A 181 1.21 12.65 -2.24
N GLY A 182 1.79 11.49 -2.58
CA GLY A 182 1.03 10.25 -2.72
C GLY A 182 0.32 9.82 -1.43
N PHE A 183 0.94 10.02 -0.27
CA PHE A 183 0.27 9.77 1.01
C PHE A 183 -0.79 10.82 1.34
N TRP A 184 -0.58 12.08 0.96
CA TRP A 184 -1.61 13.11 1.09
C TRP A 184 -2.81 12.86 0.18
N ASP A 185 -2.59 12.31 -1.03
CA ASP A 185 -3.67 11.91 -1.93
C ASP A 185 -4.51 10.78 -1.31
N GLN A 186 -3.84 9.76 -0.72
CA GLN A 186 -4.50 8.69 0.01
C GLN A 186 -5.27 9.23 1.23
N ARG A 187 -4.70 10.19 1.97
CA ARG A 187 -5.38 10.83 3.11
C ARG A 187 -6.61 11.62 2.65
N LEU A 188 -6.52 12.37 1.58
CA LEU A 188 -7.63 13.08 0.98
C LEU A 188 -8.76 12.11 0.56
N ALA A 189 -8.40 10.95 0.00
CA ALA A 189 -9.38 9.91 -0.32
C ALA A 189 -10.06 9.36 0.95
N LEU A 190 -9.31 9.13 2.04
CA LEU A 190 -9.87 8.67 3.32
C LEU A 190 -10.81 9.72 3.93
N GLU A 191 -10.47 10.98 3.86
CA GLU A 191 -11.31 12.09 4.32
C GLU A 191 -12.60 12.19 3.48
N TRP A 192 -12.48 12.09 2.14
CA TRP A 192 -13.63 12.02 1.25
C TRP A 192 -14.54 10.81 1.57
N ILE A 193 -13.96 9.63 1.82
CA ILE A 193 -14.70 8.44 2.24
C ILE A 193 -15.44 8.69 3.54
N LYS A 194 -14.76 9.26 4.56
CA LYS A 194 -15.39 9.61 5.84
C LYS A 194 -16.61 10.49 5.70
N GLU A 195 -16.57 11.43 4.76
CA GLU A 195 -17.65 12.39 4.54
C GLU A 195 -18.77 11.88 3.63
N ASN A 196 -18.45 11.04 2.63
CA ASN A 196 -19.38 10.78 1.53
C ASN A 196 -19.80 9.31 1.39
N ILE A 197 -19.17 8.35 2.09
CA ILE A 197 -19.41 6.93 1.83
C ILE A 197 -20.83 6.46 2.22
N ASN A 198 -21.51 7.18 3.08
CA ASN A 198 -22.93 6.96 3.40
C ASN A 198 -23.84 7.10 2.16
N LEU A 199 -23.46 7.92 1.18
CA LEU A 199 -24.15 8.05 -0.11
C LEU A 199 -24.10 6.75 -0.94
N PHE A 200 -23.13 5.88 -0.65
CA PHE A 200 -22.96 4.55 -1.23
C PHE A 200 -23.51 3.43 -0.33
N GLY A 201 -24.12 3.78 0.80
CA GLY A 201 -24.63 2.81 1.79
C GLY A 201 -23.58 2.33 2.79
N GLY A 202 -22.41 2.96 2.84
CA GLY A 202 -21.33 2.61 3.76
C GLY A 202 -21.46 3.30 5.12
N ASN A 203 -20.94 2.65 6.17
CA ASN A 203 -20.85 3.20 7.52
C ASN A 203 -19.53 3.96 7.70
N SER A 204 -19.58 5.30 7.68
CA SER A 204 -18.41 6.15 7.86
C SER A 204 -17.72 6.04 9.24
N ASN A 205 -18.36 5.37 10.22
CA ASN A 205 -17.78 5.11 11.54
C ASN A 205 -17.13 3.73 11.66
N ASN A 206 -17.22 2.89 10.61
CA ASN A 206 -16.59 1.59 10.56
C ASN A 206 -15.73 1.44 9.29
N ILE A 207 -14.57 2.09 9.29
CA ILE A 207 -13.61 2.11 8.17
C ILE A 207 -12.40 1.23 8.53
N THR A 208 -12.20 0.18 7.76
CA THR A 208 -10.97 -0.64 7.73
C THR A 208 -10.10 -0.17 6.59
N ILE A 209 -8.87 0.23 6.87
CA ILE A 209 -7.87 0.48 5.83
C ILE A 209 -7.06 -0.79 5.58
N SER A 210 -6.83 -1.11 4.33
CA SER A 210 -6.07 -2.28 3.91
C SER A 210 -5.13 -1.94 2.76
N GLY A 211 -4.10 -2.70 2.60
CA GLY A 211 -3.19 -2.55 1.48
C GLY A 211 -2.22 -3.72 1.37
N TYR A 212 -1.71 -3.88 0.18
CA TYR A 212 -0.79 -4.95 -0.16
C TYR A 212 0.55 -4.37 -0.60
N SER A 213 1.69 -4.99 -0.18
CA SER A 213 3.01 -4.52 -0.61
C SER A 213 3.23 -3.05 -0.24
N ALA A 214 3.62 -2.19 -1.17
CA ALA A 214 3.73 -0.76 -0.93
C ALA A 214 2.41 -0.10 -0.45
N GLY A 215 1.25 -0.70 -0.78
CA GLY A 215 -0.05 -0.31 -0.20
C GLY A 215 -0.13 -0.63 1.30
N ALA A 216 0.46 -1.73 1.76
CA ALA A 216 0.56 -2.04 3.19
C ALA A 216 1.51 -1.07 3.92
N ASN A 217 2.62 -0.68 3.27
CA ASN A 217 3.47 0.41 3.76
C ASN A 217 2.67 1.72 3.89
N SER A 218 1.84 2.03 2.89
CA SER A 218 0.92 3.17 2.95
C SER A 218 -0.06 3.06 4.12
N VAL A 219 -0.66 1.89 4.35
CA VAL A 219 -1.56 1.64 5.48
C VAL A 219 -0.89 1.93 6.82
N PHE A 220 0.36 1.48 7.01
CA PHE A 220 1.10 1.81 8.23
C PHE A 220 1.29 3.32 8.41
N HIS A 221 1.70 4.04 7.35
CA HIS A 221 1.92 5.49 7.45
C HIS A 221 0.60 6.27 7.60
N GLN A 222 -0.50 5.83 6.97
CA GLN A 222 -1.83 6.39 7.19
C GLN A 222 -2.31 6.17 8.62
N LEU A 223 -2.12 4.97 9.17
CA LEU A 223 -2.44 4.66 10.56
C LEU A 223 -1.60 5.51 11.52
N ALA A 224 -0.30 5.62 11.29
CA ALA A 224 0.60 6.44 12.09
C ALA A 224 0.20 7.92 12.07
N TYR A 225 -0.22 8.44 10.92
CA TYR A 225 -0.76 9.79 10.80
C TYR A 225 -2.09 9.94 11.54
N ASP A 226 -3.02 9.00 11.38
CA ASP A 226 -4.35 9.01 11.98
C ASP A 226 -4.29 8.96 13.52
N LEU A 227 -3.38 8.15 14.08
CA LEU A 227 -3.16 8.04 15.53
C LEU A 227 -2.64 9.34 16.17
N ARG A 228 -2.00 10.22 15.41
CA ARG A 228 -1.57 11.54 15.88
C ARG A 228 -2.68 12.59 15.82
N GLN A 229 -3.79 12.31 15.11
CA GLN A 229 -4.91 13.23 15.06
C GLN A 229 -5.72 13.18 16.37
N PRO A 230 -6.45 14.26 16.73
CA PRO A 230 -7.46 14.20 17.78
C PRO A 230 -8.46 13.06 17.56
N ALA A 231 -8.97 12.48 18.64
CA ALA A 231 -9.81 11.28 18.60
C ALA A 231 -11.04 11.45 17.69
N GLU A 232 -11.64 12.62 17.72
CA GLU A 232 -12.81 12.98 16.91
C GLU A 232 -12.51 13.09 15.40
N LYS A 233 -11.25 13.29 15.03
CA LYS A 233 -10.78 13.35 13.64
C LYS A 233 -10.26 12.00 13.13
N SER A 234 -10.20 10.98 13.99
CA SER A 234 -9.71 9.64 13.60
C SER A 234 -10.69 8.96 12.65
N ILE A 235 -10.15 8.44 11.56
CA ILE A 235 -10.89 7.73 10.51
C ILE A 235 -10.76 6.22 10.68
N VAL A 236 -9.55 5.76 11.00
CA VAL A 236 -9.19 4.34 10.98
C VAL A 236 -9.72 3.62 12.22
N ARG A 237 -10.40 2.50 12.01
CA ARG A 237 -10.87 1.61 13.07
C ARG A 237 -10.15 0.27 13.08
N GLN A 238 -9.68 -0.17 11.93
CA GLN A 238 -8.95 -1.43 11.74
C GLN A 238 -7.97 -1.27 10.59
N ALA A 239 -6.89 -2.06 10.60
CA ALA A 239 -5.88 -2.05 9.55
C ALA A 239 -5.51 -3.46 9.10
N CYS A 240 -5.33 -3.65 7.79
CA CYS A 240 -4.76 -4.86 7.22
C CYS A 240 -3.48 -4.50 6.46
N ILE A 241 -2.35 -4.99 6.94
CA ILE A 241 -1.00 -4.71 6.45
C ILE A 241 -0.49 -5.99 5.79
N TRP A 242 -0.76 -6.17 4.48
CA TRP A 242 -0.51 -7.41 3.77
C TRP A 242 0.83 -7.39 3.02
N SER A 243 1.69 -8.35 3.34
CA SER A 243 2.99 -8.58 2.70
C SER A 243 3.84 -7.31 2.53
N ASN A 244 3.92 -6.51 3.57
CA ASN A 244 4.91 -5.44 3.77
C ASN A 244 4.85 -4.94 5.22
N SER A 245 5.92 -4.30 5.66
CA SER A 245 5.97 -3.55 6.91
C SER A 245 7.09 -2.51 6.84
N PRO A 246 6.96 -1.38 7.54
CA PRO A 246 8.04 -0.39 7.56
C PRO A 246 9.28 -0.96 8.24
N ALA A 247 10.42 -0.73 7.62
CA ALA A 247 11.71 -1.22 8.11
C ALA A 247 12.36 -0.24 9.10
N VAL A 248 12.36 1.03 8.73
CA VAL A 248 13.15 2.08 9.40
C VAL A 248 12.51 3.43 9.16
N GLN A 249 12.97 4.44 9.90
CA GLN A 249 12.61 5.82 9.64
C GLN A 249 12.96 6.18 8.18
N PRO A 250 12.01 6.70 7.38
CA PRO A 250 12.28 7.10 6.00
C PRO A 250 13.39 8.13 5.89
N LYS A 251 14.01 8.21 4.70
CA LYS A 251 15.07 9.18 4.39
C LYS A 251 14.71 10.59 4.85
N ARG A 252 15.73 11.32 5.28
CA ARG A 252 15.59 12.74 5.66
C ARG A 252 15.65 13.64 4.42
N PRO A 253 15.17 14.88 4.50
CA PRO A 253 15.25 15.86 3.42
C PRO A 253 16.63 16.00 2.78
N THR A 254 17.70 16.00 3.59
CA THR A 254 19.09 16.09 3.12
C THR A 254 19.53 14.89 2.27
N GLU A 255 19.00 13.70 2.53
CA GLU A 255 19.31 12.48 1.79
C GLU A 255 18.56 12.43 0.45
N THR A 256 17.37 13.01 0.37
CA THR A 256 16.57 13.08 -0.86
C THR A 256 17.03 14.18 -1.81
N GLN A 257 17.75 15.20 -1.33
CA GLN A 257 18.31 16.26 -2.18
C GLN A 257 19.27 15.71 -3.23
N THR A 258 20.05 14.69 -2.90
CA THR A 258 20.95 14.02 -3.85
C THR A 258 20.18 13.42 -5.03
N GLN A 259 19.05 12.76 -4.77
CA GLN A 259 18.17 12.21 -5.80
C GLN A 259 17.61 13.31 -6.73
N PHE A 260 17.17 14.43 -6.16
CA PHE A 260 16.71 15.59 -6.92
C PHE A 260 17.81 16.15 -7.83
N ASN A 261 19.04 16.27 -7.32
CA ASN A 261 20.17 16.75 -8.11
C ASN A 261 20.54 15.79 -9.25
N GLN A 262 20.47 14.48 -9.02
CA GLN A 262 20.64 13.47 -10.08
C GLN A 262 19.57 13.60 -11.16
N LEU A 263 18.30 13.84 -10.78
CA LEU A 263 17.22 14.07 -11.72
C LEU A 263 17.44 15.33 -12.58
N LEU A 264 17.87 16.44 -11.96
CA LEU A 264 18.22 17.67 -12.68
C LEU A 264 19.34 17.41 -13.71
N ALA A 265 20.39 16.70 -13.29
CA ALA A 265 21.52 16.37 -14.17
C ALA A 265 21.08 15.50 -15.37
N ALA A 266 20.26 14.47 -15.13
CA ALA A 266 19.72 13.61 -16.19
C ALA A 266 18.83 14.37 -17.20
N LEU A 267 18.22 15.48 -16.77
CA LEU A 267 17.40 16.35 -17.59
C LEU A 267 18.17 17.54 -18.20
N ASN A 268 19.48 17.62 -17.98
CA ASN A 268 20.33 18.74 -18.38
C ASN A 268 19.87 20.10 -17.81
N ILE A 269 19.37 20.11 -16.58
CA ILE A 269 18.98 21.32 -15.84
C ILE A 269 20.12 21.65 -14.87
N PRO A 270 20.84 22.79 -15.04
CA PRO A 270 21.95 23.13 -14.15
C PRO A 270 21.51 23.30 -12.70
N THR A 271 22.23 22.66 -11.78
CA THR A 271 21.96 22.77 -10.34
C THR A 271 22.26 24.16 -9.77
N SER A 272 23.02 24.98 -10.49
CA SER A 272 23.33 26.38 -10.14
C SER A 272 22.20 27.37 -10.37
N LEU A 273 21.12 26.98 -11.07
CA LEU A 273 19.97 27.84 -11.33
C LEU A 273 19.20 28.16 -10.03
N PRO A 274 18.53 29.32 -9.98
CA PRO A 274 17.61 29.63 -8.88
C PRO A 274 16.52 28.55 -8.71
N ALA A 275 16.09 28.33 -7.47
CA ALA A 275 15.07 27.30 -7.15
C ALA A 275 13.81 27.41 -8.04
N LYS A 276 13.27 28.62 -8.17
CA LYS A 276 12.09 28.89 -9.01
C LYS A 276 12.28 28.48 -10.47
N GLU A 277 13.47 28.70 -11.02
CA GLU A 277 13.76 28.35 -12.42
C GLU A 277 13.90 26.84 -12.61
N LYS A 278 14.58 26.14 -11.67
CA LYS A 278 14.65 24.67 -11.67
C LYS A 278 13.26 24.05 -11.68
N ILE A 279 12.38 24.48 -10.77
CA ILE A 279 11.02 23.97 -10.63
C ILE A 279 10.18 24.31 -11.87
N SER A 280 10.26 25.52 -12.40
CA SER A 280 9.56 25.92 -13.62
C SER A 280 9.96 25.02 -14.81
N ARG A 281 11.27 24.76 -14.99
CA ARG A 281 11.76 23.87 -16.04
C ARG A 281 11.24 22.44 -15.87
N LEU A 282 11.28 21.90 -14.64
CA LEU A 282 10.75 20.55 -14.37
C LEU A 282 9.23 20.46 -14.65
N ARG A 283 8.46 21.48 -14.27
CA ARG A 283 7.01 21.55 -14.51
C ARG A 283 6.65 21.61 -15.99
N SER A 284 7.50 22.23 -16.82
CA SER A 284 7.27 22.34 -18.27
C SER A 284 7.50 21.05 -19.05
N LEU A 285 8.15 20.05 -18.44
CA LEU A 285 8.48 18.80 -19.13
C LEU A 285 7.29 17.83 -19.16
N PRO A 286 7.08 17.10 -20.28
CA PRO A 286 6.10 16.01 -20.32
C PRO A 286 6.40 14.93 -19.28
N ALA A 287 5.35 14.30 -18.74
CA ALA A 287 5.48 13.22 -17.74
C ALA A 287 6.42 12.09 -18.22
N LYS A 288 6.31 11.70 -19.51
CA LYS A 288 7.16 10.66 -20.07
C LYS A 288 8.66 11.02 -20.01
N LYS A 289 9.01 12.27 -20.30
CA LYS A 289 10.42 12.71 -20.25
C LYS A 289 10.99 12.66 -18.84
N LEU A 290 10.17 12.98 -17.84
CA LEU A 290 10.54 12.87 -16.42
C LEU A 290 10.77 11.39 -16.03
N LEU A 291 9.86 10.50 -16.41
CA LEU A 291 9.97 9.07 -16.11
C LEU A 291 11.13 8.40 -16.85
N ASP A 292 11.42 8.80 -18.08
CA ASP A 292 12.59 8.29 -18.81
C ASP A 292 13.90 8.72 -18.13
N ALA A 293 13.98 9.94 -17.60
CA ALA A 293 15.14 10.41 -16.84
C ALA A 293 15.33 9.60 -15.53
N VAL A 294 14.24 9.24 -14.85
CA VAL A 294 14.30 8.40 -13.63
C VAL A 294 14.98 7.06 -13.89
N LYS A 295 14.80 6.46 -15.08
CA LYS A 295 15.43 5.19 -15.45
C LYS A 295 16.97 5.26 -15.54
N THR A 296 17.53 6.47 -15.62
CA THR A 296 18.97 6.71 -15.83
C THR A 296 19.72 7.16 -14.58
N ILE A 297 19.03 7.49 -13.50
CA ILE A 297 19.67 7.92 -12.25
C ILE A 297 19.92 6.76 -11.29
N GLU A 298 20.95 6.86 -10.47
CA GLU A 298 21.33 5.82 -9.53
C GLU A 298 20.27 5.63 -8.44
N ILE A 299 19.80 6.75 -7.85
CA ILE A 299 18.73 6.72 -6.83
C ILE A 299 17.37 6.83 -7.55
N HIS A 300 16.97 5.77 -8.24
CA HIS A 300 15.77 5.73 -9.09
C HIS A 300 14.47 5.40 -8.34
N GLN A 301 14.52 5.15 -7.03
CA GLN A 301 13.32 4.85 -6.22
C GLN A 301 12.88 6.09 -5.43
N PHE A 302 11.71 6.63 -5.76
CA PHE A 302 11.11 7.74 -5.02
C PHE A 302 10.32 7.18 -3.85
N ARG A 303 10.91 7.30 -2.66
CA ARG A 303 10.40 6.75 -1.41
C ARG A 303 9.86 7.86 -0.49
N PRO A 304 9.04 7.52 0.51
CA PRO A 304 8.62 8.49 1.51
C PRO A 304 9.80 9.19 2.16
N THR A 305 9.59 10.46 2.53
CA THR A 305 10.58 11.31 3.20
C THR A 305 10.07 11.65 4.59
N THR A 306 10.96 11.67 5.58
CA THR A 306 10.68 12.19 6.92
C THR A 306 10.52 13.71 6.84
N ASP A 307 9.34 14.18 6.45
CA ASP A 307 9.04 15.59 6.15
C ASP A 307 8.57 16.40 7.36
N GLY A 308 8.42 15.76 8.52
CA GLY A 308 7.93 16.39 9.75
C GLY A 308 6.41 16.73 9.72
N SER A 309 5.77 16.64 8.57
CA SER A 309 4.35 16.94 8.36
C SER A 309 3.51 15.66 8.31
N PHE A 310 3.64 14.87 7.25
CA PHE A 310 2.98 13.58 7.16
C PHE A 310 3.69 12.52 8.00
N ILE A 311 5.00 12.42 7.86
CA ILE A 311 5.85 11.48 8.60
C ILE A 311 6.60 12.22 9.69
N SER A 312 6.25 11.92 10.95
CA SER A 312 6.96 12.46 12.12
C SER A 312 8.41 11.98 12.17
N PRO A 313 9.38 12.84 12.49
CA PRO A 313 10.75 12.40 12.73
C PRO A 313 10.90 11.49 13.96
N SER A 314 9.91 11.48 14.86
CA SER A 314 9.86 10.60 16.03
C SER A 314 9.00 9.35 15.83
N LEU A 315 8.62 8.99 14.56
CA LEU A 315 7.73 7.87 14.29
C LEU A 315 8.27 6.55 14.88
N PHE A 316 9.52 6.20 14.55
CA PHE A 316 10.12 4.97 15.04
C PHE A 316 10.49 5.04 16.53
N GLN A 317 10.85 6.20 17.04
CA GLN A 317 10.99 6.42 18.48
C GLN A 317 9.69 6.14 19.23
N SER A 318 8.52 6.48 18.65
CA SER A 318 7.22 6.19 19.26
C SER A 318 6.88 4.69 19.29
N LEU A 319 7.43 3.90 18.36
CA LEU A 319 7.37 2.44 18.39
C LEU A 319 8.23 1.89 19.56
N ASP A 320 9.47 2.37 19.67
CA ASP A 320 10.41 1.95 20.71
C ASP A 320 9.90 2.30 22.12
N SER A 321 9.38 3.51 22.32
CA SER A 321 8.85 3.98 23.62
C SER A 321 7.48 3.38 24.02
N GLY A 322 6.80 2.68 23.10
CA GLY A 322 5.46 2.16 23.29
C GLY A 322 4.32 3.18 23.14
N ASP A 323 4.60 4.44 22.76
CA ASP A 323 3.57 5.45 22.54
C ASP A 323 2.64 5.07 21.39
N PHE A 324 3.19 4.44 20.35
CA PHE A 324 2.41 3.93 19.23
C PHE A 324 1.46 2.81 19.70
N ALA A 325 1.95 1.85 20.50
CA ALA A 325 1.14 0.77 21.07
C ALA A 325 0.06 1.31 22.01
N ARG A 326 0.36 2.31 22.85
CA ARG A 326 -0.64 3.01 23.68
C ARG A 326 -1.76 3.63 22.82
N SER A 327 -1.39 4.25 21.71
CA SER A 327 -2.34 4.86 20.78
C SER A 327 -3.25 3.81 20.12
N ILE A 328 -2.70 2.66 19.71
CA ILE A 328 -3.47 1.51 19.20
C ILE A 328 -4.49 1.04 20.23
N LEU A 329 -4.07 0.84 21.48
CA LEU A 329 -4.96 0.39 22.57
C LEU A 329 -6.06 1.43 22.88
N SER A 330 -5.69 2.70 23.01
CA SER A 330 -6.63 3.78 23.36
C SER A 330 -7.71 3.99 22.28
N ARG A 331 -7.37 3.74 21.00
CA ARG A 331 -8.30 3.83 19.86
C ARG A 331 -8.98 2.51 19.53
N ASN A 332 -8.62 1.43 20.23
CA ASN A 332 -9.11 0.07 19.98
C ASN A 332 -8.95 -0.33 18.50
N VAL A 333 -7.78 -0.06 17.92
CA VAL A 333 -7.46 -0.41 16.53
C VAL A 333 -6.95 -1.84 16.46
N ARG A 334 -7.61 -2.71 15.69
CA ARG A 334 -7.14 -4.08 15.41
C ARG A 334 -6.33 -4.13 14.13
N ILE A 335 -5.26 -4.93 14.11
CA ILE A 335 -4.31 -5.03 13.00
C ILE A 335 -4.17 -6.48 12.56
N ILE A 336 -4.40 -6.74 11.27
CA ILE A 336 -3.99 -7.99 10.60
C ILE A 336 -2.69 -7.71 9.84
N ILE A 337 -1.64 -8.52 10.07
CA ILE A 337 -0.34 -8.39 9.40
C ILE A 337 0.25 -9.78 9.09
N GLY A 338 0.92 -9.93 7.95
CA GLY A 338 1.58 -11.20 7.63
C GLY A 338 2.23 -11.24 6.25
N GLU A 339 2.46 -12.44 5.76
CA GLU A 339 3.39 -12.72 4.65
C GLU A 339 2.96 -13.91 3.79
N CYS A 340 3.48 -13.96 2.56
CA CYS A 340 3.60 -15.19 1.76
C CYS A 340 4.92 -15.93 2.08
N ALA A 341 4.96 -17.24 1.81
CA ALA A 341 6.12 -18.07 2.15
C ALA A 341 7.38 -17.70 1.36
N ASP A 342 7.23 -17.38 0.06
CA ASP A 342 8.32 -17.25 -0.90
C ASP A 342 8.40 -15.85 -1.51
N GLU A 343 8.22 -14.81 -0.71
CA GLU A 343 8.17 -13.39 -1.14
C GLU A 343 9.29 -13.01 -2.12
N ARG A 344 10.49 -13.59 -1.93
CA ARG A 344 11.76 -13.22 -2.56
C ARG A 344 11.77 -13.28 -4.09
N PHE A 345 11.02 -14.19 -4.69
CA PHE A 345 11.12 -14.44 -6.13
C PHE A 345 10.59 -13.27 -6.97
N LEU A 346 9.45 -12.68 -6.61
CA LEU A 346 8.98 -11.46 -7.26
C LEU A 346 9.89 -10.27 -6.90
N TYR A 347 10.33 -10.18 -5.65
CA TYR A 347 11.21 -9.09 -5.23
C TYR A 347 12.54 -9.07 -5.96
N SER A 348 13.10 -10.24 -6.34
CA SER A 348 14.36 -10.30 -7.10
C SER A 348 14.27 -9.67 -8.49
N THR A 349 13.06 -9.59 -9.07
CA THR A 349 12.85 -9.01 -10.42
C THR A 349 12.81 -7.49 -10.46
N TRP A 350 12.69 -6.81 -9.29
CA TRP A 350 12.53 -5.37 -9.24
C TRP A 350 13.87 -4.64 -9.24
N PHE A 351 14.28 -4.16 -10.41
CA PHE A 351 15.54 -3.43 -10.59
C PHE A 351 16.70 -4.10 -9.83
N PRO A 352 17.12 -5.31 -10.21
CA PRO A 352 18.19 -6.01 -9.52
C PRO A 352 19.52 -5.24 -9.59
N PRO A 353 20.50 -5.53 -8.73
CA PRO A 353 21.84 -4.95 -8.80
C PRO A 353 22.46 -5.07 -10.20
N THR A 354 23.14 -4.04 -10.66
CA THR A 354 23.69 -3.95 -12.02
C THR A 354 24.92 -4.83 -12.28
N ALA A 355 25.52 -5.38 -11.21
CA ALA A 355 26.67 -6.27 -11.27
C ALA A 355 26.61 -7.31 -10.13
N ASN A 356 27.19 -8.48 -10.38
CA ASN A 356 27.24 -9.57 -9.39
C ASN A 356 28.31 -9.31 -8.31
N THR A 357 28.12 -8.23 -7.53
CA THR A 357 29.04 -7.83 -6.45
C THR A 357 28.27 -7.29 -5.24
N LEU A 358 28.86 -7.41 -4.05
CA LEU A 358 28.31 -6.80 -2.82
C LEU A 358 28.17 -5.27 -2.93
N SER A 359 29.10 -4.61 -3.62
CA SER A 359 29.04 -3.16 -3.85
C SER A 359 27.82 -2.76 -4.66
N ALA A 360 27.50 -3.51 -5.75
CA ALA A 360 26.31 -3.24 -6.55
C ALA A 360 25.01 -3.51 -5.74
N LEU A 361 24.99 -4.56 -4.92
CA LEU A 361 23.87 -4.83 -3.98
C LEU A 361 23.69 -3.65 -2.99
N ARG A 362 24.79 -3.13 -2.41
CA ARG A 362 24.76 -1.98 -1.52
C ARG A 362 24.18 -0.74 -2.23
N THR A 363 24.69 -0.39 -3.40
CA THR A 363 24.19 0.73 -4.20
C THR A 363 22.69 0.60 -4.46
N ARG A 364 22.25 -0.62 -4.82
CA ARG A 364 20.83 -0.87 -5.08
C ARG A 364 19.96 -0.67 -3.83
N LEU A 365 20.41 -1.12 -2.66
CA LEU A 365 19.69 -0.92 -1.40
C LEU A 365 19.59 0.56 -1.00
N ILE A 366 20.63 1.37 -1.27
CA ILE A 366 20.64 2.82 -0.99
C ILE A 366 19.55 3.56 -1.80
N ALA A 367 19.12 3.04 -2.95
CA ALA A 367 17.99 3.62 -3.67
C ALA A 367 16.71 3.64 -2.81
N ASP A 368 16.50 2.62 -1.96
CA ASP A 368 15.32 2.48 -1.11
C ASP A 368 15.51 3.03 0.32
N TYR A 369 16.67 2.80 0.93
CA TYR A 369 16.90 3.02 2.36
C TYR A 369 17.99 4.05 2.63
N PRO A 370 18.02 4.67 3.84
CA PRO A 370 19.16 5.48 4.28
C PRO A 370 20.46 4.69 4.26
N GLU A 371 21.56 5.33 3.84
CA GLU A 371 22.85 4.67 3.63
C GLU A 371 23.37 3.96 4.90
N HIS A 372 23.27 4.60 6.08
CA HIS A 372 23.70 3.99 7.34
C HIS A 372 22.92 2.73 7.71
N ILE A 373 21.63 2.68 7.35
CA ILE A 373 20.79 1.48 7.53
C ILE A 373 21.28 0.37 6.61
N VAL A 374 21.58 0.70 5.35
CA VAL A 374 22.12 -0.27 4.39
C VAL A 374 23.43 -0.87 4.89
N ASP A 375 24.32 -0.06 5.43
CA ASP A 375 25.58 -0.56 6.02
C ASP A 375 25.33 -1.48 7.20
N GLY A 376 24.37 -1.18 8.06
CA GLY A 376 23.95 -2.03 9.17
C GLY A 376 23.35 -3.38 8.70
N VAL A 377 22.50 -3.34 7.66
CA VAL A 377 21.92 -4.54 7.04
C VAL A 377 22.99 -5.42 6.41
N ILE A 378 23.89 -4.84 5.61
CA ILE A 378 25.01 -5.59 4.99
C ILE A 378 25.93 -6.21 6.05
N ALA A 379 26.26 -5.47 7.10
CA ALA A 379 27.07 -5.99 8.19
C ALA A 379 26.39 -7.16 8.95
N HIS A 380 25.07 -7.17 8.98
CA HIS A 380 24.30 -8.28 9.58
C HIS A 380 24.26 -9.52 8.68
N TYR A 381 23.85 -9.35 7.41
CA TYR A 381 23.65 -10.49 6.49
C TYR A 381 24.95 -11.00 5.88
N TYR A 382 25.93 -10.13 5.68
CA TYR A 382 27.18 -10.44 4.98
C TYR A 382 28.42 -9.97 5.76
N PRO A 383 28.61 -10.41 7.02
CA PRO A 383 29.68 -9.90 7.89
C PRO A 383 31.10 -10.20 7.37
N SER A 384 31.27 -11.21 6.52
CA SER A 384 32.54 -11.55 5.88
C SER A 384 32.77 -10.79 4.57
N GLY A 385 31.78 -10.04 4.07
CA GLY A 385 31.79 -9.43 2.74
C GLY A 385 31.73 -10.42 1.57
N LYS A 386 31.53 -11.72 1.85
CA LYS A 386 31.47 -12.79 0.85
C LYS A 386 30.04 -13.27 0.67
N LEU A 387 29.74 -13.77 -0.54
CA LEU A 387 28.47 -14.41 -0.84
C LEU A 387 28.29 -15.64 0.06
N PRO A 388 27.17 -15.77 0.78
CA PRO A 388 26.88 -16.96 1.57
C PRO A 388 26.80 -18.22 0.71
N SER A 389 27.21 -19.37 1.24
CA SER A 389 27.22 -20.65 0.51
C SER A 389 25.83 -21.15 0.08
N ASN A 390 24.78 -20.64 0.72
CA ASN A 390 23.37 -20.91 0.38
C ASN A 390 22.77 -19.91 -0.61
N CYS A 391 23.58 -18.96 -1.12
CA CYS A 391 23.19 -18.01 -2.16
C CYS A 391 23.98 -18.28 -3.45
N LYS A 392 23.29 -18.19 -4.60
CA LYS A 392 23.88 -18.44 -5.92
C LYS A 392 24.66 -17.22 -6.45
N ASP A 393 24.14 -16.03 -6.23
CA ASP A 393 24.69 -14.77 -6.74
C ASP A 393 24.14 -13.56 -5.94
N TRP A 394 24.70 -12.38 -6.21
CA TRP A 394 24.29 -11.11 -5.58
C TRP A 394 23.09 -10.45 -6.27
N VAL A 395 22.85 -10.77 -7.55
CA VAL A 395 21.92 -10.04 -8.43
C VAL A 395 20.50 -10.53 -8.26
N ASP A 396 20.32 -11.83 -8.11
CA ASP A 396 19.00 -12.46 -8.01
C ASP A 396 18.77 -13.05 -6.61
N ASP A 397 19.55 -14.04 -6.19
CA ASP A 397 19.24 -14.80 -4.98
C ASP A 397 19.52 -14.00 -3.69
N ALA A 398 20.70 -13.38 -3.56
CA ALA A 398 21.01 -12.57 -2.37
C ALA A 398 20.15 -11.30 -2.33
N TRP A 399 19.95 -10.65 -3.48
CA TRP A 399 19.07 -9.48 -3.62
C TRP A 399 17.63 -9.81 -3.22
N GLY A 400 17.04 -10.85 -3.83
CA GLY A 400 15.66 -11.24 -3.54
C GLY A 400 15.42 -11.54 -2.06
N ARG A 401 16.37 -12.26 -1.41
CA ARG A 401 16.28 -12.60 0.02
C ARG A 401 16.34 -11.37 0.92
N ILE A 402 17.40 -10.56 0.80
CA ILE A 402 17.58 -9.39 1.66
C ILE A 402 16.47 -8.38 1.46
N TYR A 403 16.00 -8.22 0.22
CA TYR A 403 14.94 -7.27 -0.08
C TYR A 403 13.58 -7.76 0.44
N ALA A 404 13.24 -9.05 0.30
CA ALA A 404 12.05 -9.63 0.91
C ALA A 404 12.07 -9.54 2.45
N ASP A 405 13.22 -9.75 3.07
CA ASP A 405 13.39 -9.59 4.52
C ASP A 405 13.16 -8.14 4.96
N MET A 406 13.73 -7.17 4.24
CA MET A 406 13.60 -5.74 4.55
C MET A 406 12.24 -5.14 4.17
N GLN A 407 11.48 -5.79 3.30
CA GLN A 407 10.13 -5.34 2.93
C GLN A 407 9.04 -6.08 3.72
N VAL A 408 9.24 -7.35 4.05
CA VAL A 408 8.18 -8.21 4.58
C VAL A 408 8.64 -9.02 5.80
N HIS A 409 9.47 -10.05 5.57
CA HIS A 409 9.64 -11.14 6.53
C HIS A 409 10.11 -10.69 7.91
N GLN A 410 11.23 -9.97 7.98
CA GLN A 410 11.76 -9.57 9.28
C GLN A 410 11.06 -8.30 9.81
N MET A 411 10.60 -7.45 8.91
CA MET A 411 10.01 -6.18 9.31
C MET A 411 8.61 -6.33 9.90
N GLN A 412 7.79 -7.27 9.42
CA GLN A 412 6.50 -7.55 10.06
C GLN A 412 6.67 -8.16 11.46
N ARG A 413 7.73 -8.97 11.67
CA ARG A 413 8.11 -9.48 13.00
C ARG A 413 8.60 -8.36 13.90
N GLY A 414 9.40 -7.46 13.35
CA GLY A 414 9.88 -6.27 14.05
C GLY A 414 8.76 -5.35 14.51
N LEU A 415 7.79 -5.06 13.64
CA LEU A 415 6.61 -4.27 14.01
C LEU A 415 5.78 -4.98 15.08
N ALA A 416 5.56 -6.30 14.93
CA ALA A 416 4.86 -7.10 15.94
C ALA A 416 5.60 -7.06 17.30
N TYR A 417 6.93 -7.12 17.28
CA TYR A 417 7.76 -6.97 18.47
C TYR A 417 7.59 -5.58 19.11
N ALA A 418 7.70 -4.52 18.31
CA ALA A 418 7.57 -3.14 18.81
C ALA A 418 6.19 -2.85 19.41
N LEU A 419 5.13 -3.49 18.92
CA LEU A 419 3.77 -3.35 19.46
C LEU A 419 3.55 -4.10 20.78
N THR A 420 4.40 -5.09 21.10
CA THR A 420 4.16 -5.98 22.23
C THR A 420 5.32 -6.04 23.26
N HIS A 421 6.52 -5.60 22.87
CA HIS A 421 7.75 -5.70 23.68
C HIS A 421 8.59 -4.41 23.62
N ASN A 422 7.94 -3.25 23.64
CA ASN A 422 8.61 -1.95 23.63
C ASN A 422 9.18 -1.57 25.00
N GLU A 423 10.03 -0.54 25.03
CA GLU A 423 10.69 -0.03 26.25
C GLU A 423 9.68 0.46 27.31
N GLY A 424 8.51 0.95 26.89
CA GLY A 424 7.45 1.40 27.77
C GLY A 424 6.62 0.28 28.41
N GLY A 425 6.91 -0.98 28.12
CA GLY A 425 6.19 -2.15 28.65
C GLY A 425 4.73 -2.23 28.22
N VAL A 426 4.36 -1.62 27.08
CA VAL A 426 3.00 -1.61 26.57
C VAL A 426 2.77 -2.82 25.68
N ASP A 427 1.80 -3.65 26.01
CA ASP A 427 1.47 -4.85 25.24
C ASP A 427 0.14 -4.68 24.49
N ALA A 428 0.21 -4.55 23.17
CA ALA A 428 -0.94 -4.50 22.28
C ALA A 428 -1.24 -5.85 21.60
N SER A 429 -0.79 -6.98 22.16
CA SER A 429 -0.97 -8.32 21.59
C SER A 429 -2.44 -8.66 21.31
N GLY A 430 -3.38 -8.20 22.11
CA GLY A 430 -4.81 -8.39 21.91
C GLY A 430 -5.38 -7.67 20.66
N GLN A 431 -4.64 -6.73 20.07
CA GLN A 431 -5.01 -6.01 18.86
C GLN A 431 -4.28 -6.52 17.60
N LEU A 432 -3.36 -7.47 17.73
CA LEU A 432 -2.48 -7.93 16.68
C LEU A 432 -2.81 -9.36 16.26
N TYR A 433 -3.03 -9.56 14.96
CA TYR A 433 -3.42 -10.82 14.34
C TYR A 433 -2.48 -11.10 13.17
N ARG A 434 -1.71 -12.19 13.25
CA ARG A 434 -0.71 -12.50 12.25
C ARG A 434 -1.14 -13.63 11.33
N TYR A 435 -0.69 -13.59 10.05
CA TYR A 435 -0.93 -14.65 9.07
C TYR A 435 0.33 -15.03 8.30
N ARG A 436 0.29 -16.26 7.74
CA ARG A 436 1.25 -16.76 6.77
C ARG A 436 0.53 -17.62 5.73
N ILE A 437 0.87 -17.43 4.46
CA ILE A 437 0.30 -18.18 3.35
C ILE A 437 1.39 -19.06 2.75
N GLU A 438 1.19 -20.39 2.81
CA GLU A 438 2.05 -21.43 2.23
C GLU A 438 1.32 -22.21 1.13
N TRP A 439 0.12 -21.75 0.74
CA TRP A 439 -0.72 -22.34 -0.28
C TRP A 439 -0.95 -21.34 -1.43
N ARG A 440 -0.97 -21.87 -2.68
CA ARG A 440 -1.11 -21.08 -3.88
C ARG A 440 -2.34 -21.53 -4.67
N ALA A 441 -3.19 -20.58 -5.06
CA ALA A 441 -4.31 -20.84 -5.95
C ALA A 441 -3.80 -21.17 -7.36
N LYS A 442 -4.35 -22.24 -7.97
CA LYS A 442 -3.95 -22.74 -9.28
C LYS A 442 -4.08 -21.71 -10.41
N CYS A 443 -5.06 -20.81 -10.30
CA CYS A 443 -5.23 -19.73 -11.27
C CYS A 443 -4.03 -18.76 -11.34
N MET A 444 -3.06 -18.86 -10.43
CA MET A 444 -1.81 -18.09 -10.47
C MET A 444 -0.72 -18.72 -11.33
N ASP A 445 -0.85 -19.99 -11.71
CA ASP A 445 0.16 -20.70 -12.52
C ASP A 445 0.29 -20.11 -13.94
N ASP A 446 -0.80 -19.54 -14.46
CA ASP A 446 -0.80 -18.81 -15.73
C ASP A 446 -0.21 -17.38 -15.62
N ALA A 447 -0.10 -16.84 -14.43
CA ALA A 447 0.33 -15.46 -14.20
C ALA A 447 1.78 -15.34 -13.70
N MET A 448 2.27 -16.36 -13.00
CA MET A 448 3.60 -16.39 -12.39
C MET A 448 4.21 -17.80 -12.47
N PRO A 449 5.54 -17.92 -12.65
CA PRO A 449 6.22 -19.22 -12.66
C PRO A 449 5.86 -20.07 -11.44
N VAL A 450 5.58 -21.35 -11.67
CA VAL A 450 5.21 -22.30 -10.61
C VAL A 450 6.36 -22.49 -9.61
N GLU A 451 7.59 -22.47 -10.09
CA GLU A 451 8.83 -22.59 -9.29
C GLU A 451 9.04 -21.40 -8.33
N TRP A 452 8.30 -20.31 -8.47
CA TRP A 452 8.30 -19.21 -7.52
C TRP A 452 7.49 -19.51 -6.26
N GLY A 453 6.81 -20.66 -6.22
CA GLY A 453 6.01 -21.08 -5.06
C GLY A 453 4.93 -20.05 -4.69
N VAL A 454 4.81 -19.78 -3.41
CA VAL A 454 3.86 -18.79 -2.86
C VAL A 454 4.56 -17.44 -2.75
N THR A 455 4.88 -16.87 -3.91
CA THR A 455 5.64 -15.62 -3.99
C THR A 455 4.76 -14.38 -3.76
N HIS A 456 5.40 -13.23 -3.63
CA HIS A 456 4.73 -11.93 -3.52
C HIS A 456 3.65 -11.73 -4.59
N SER A 457 2.46 -11.30 -4.19
CA SER A 457 1.28 -11.09 -5.04
C SER A 457 0.59 -12.36 -5.56
N SER A 458 1.09 -13.56 -5.27
CA SER A 458 0.39 -14.80 -5.65
C SER A 458 -0.88 -15.04 -4.82
N ASP A 459 -1.07 -14.32 -3.74
CA ASP A 459 -2.19 -14.43 -2.80
C ASP A 459 -3.36 -13.45 -3.10
N TYR A 460 -3.29 -12.62 -4.15
CA TYR A 460 -4.42 -11.78 -4.53
C TYR A 460 -5.74 -12.55 -4.73
N PRO A 461 -5.76 -13.76 -5.36
CA PRO A 461 -6.98 -14.54 -5.46
C PRO A 461 -7.54 -14.99 -4.11
N ILE A 462 -6.72 -15.10 -3.08
CA ILE A 462 -7.16 -15.42 -1.72
C ILE A 462 -7.92 -14.24 -1.12
N TRP A 463 -7.33 -13.04 -1.16
CA TRP A 463 -7.91 -11.84 -0.57
C TRP A 463 -9.14 -11.30 -1.31
N PHE A 464 -9.17 -11.43 -2.65
CA PHE A 464 -10.26 -10.95 -3.51
C PHE A 464 -11.10 -12.06 -4.11
N PHE A 465 -11.07 -13.27 -3.54
CA PHE A 465 -11.84 -14.42 -3.97
C PHE A 465 -11.79 -14.65 -5.49
N GLY A 466 -10.57 -14.84 -5.98
CA GLY A 466 -10.25 -15.02 -7.40
C GLY A 466 -9.70 -13.76 -8.08
N ASN A 467 -10.00 -12.55 -7.61
CA ASN A 467 -9.58 -11.28 -8.26
C ASN A 467 -9.89 -11.27 -9.77
N GLY A 468 -11.08 -11.68 -10.16
CA GLY A 468 -11.49 -11.81 -11.55
C GLY A 468 -11.06 -13.11 -12.25
N LYS A 469 -10.19 -13.93 -11.65
CA LYS A 469 -9.80 -15.25 -12.14
C LYS A 469 -10.77 -16.32 -11.63
N VAL A 470 -10.80 -17.46 -12.33
CA VAL A 470 -11.61 -18.62 -11.94
C VAL A 470 -10.90 -19.43 -10.86
N LEU A 471 -11.58 -19.68 -9.75
CA LEU A 471 -11.15 -20.60 -8.69
C LEU A 471 -11.81 -21.97 -8.90
N GLU A 472 -11.09 -23.06 -8.64
CA GLU A 472 -11.67 -24.40 -8.57
C GLU A 472 -12.62 -24.50 -7.36
N GLU A 473 -13.61 -25.41 -7.41
CA GLU A 473 -14.61 -25.51 -6.32
C GLU A 473 -13.98 -25.85 -4.97
N GLY A 474 -12.95 -26.73 -4.95
CA GLY A 474 -12.20 -27.05 -3.73
C GLY A 474 -11.46 -25.84 -3.15
N GLU A 475 -10.89 -24.99 -4.01
CA GLU A 475 -10.17 -23.80 -3.59
C GLU A 475 -11.06 -22.75 -2.92
N LYS A 476 -12.32 -22.64 -3.40
CA LYS A 476 -13.29 -21.70 -2.82
C LYS A 476 -13.56 -21.99 -1.35
N GLY A 477 -13.70 -23.28 -0.99
CA GLY A 477 -13.87 -23.72 0.41
C GLY A 477 -12.67 -23.37 1.27
N ILE A 478 -11.46 -23.69 0.81
CA ILE A 478 -10.20 -23.40 1.48
C ILE A 478 -10.06 -21.88 1.74
N ILE A 479 -10.26 -21.06 0.72
CA ILE A 479 -10.12 -19.60 0.81
C ILE A 479 -11.14 -19.00 1.78
N LYS A 480 -12.40 -19.45 1.74
CA LYS A 480 -13.46 -18.98 2.66
C LYS A 480 -13.11 -19.30 4.11
N GLU A 481 -12.69 -20.52 4.40
CA GLU A 481 -12.32 -20.95 5.74
C GLU A 481 -11.05 -20.23 6.23
N ALA A 482 -10.04 -20.17 5.37
CA ALA A 482 -8.75 -19.63 5.75
C ALA A 482 -8.80 -18.14 6.06
N PHE A 483 -9.36 -17.33 5.19
CA PHE A 483 -9.24 -15.89 5.28
C PHE A 483 -10.51 -15.09 5.00
N VAL A 484 -11.32 -15.43 4.01
CA VAL A 484 -12.44 -14.57 3.61
C VAL A 484 -13.52 -14.50 4.70
N GLY A 485 -13.87 -15.62 5.34
CA GLY A 485 -14.82 -15.65 6.44
C GLY A 485 -14.32 -14.87 7.66
N PRO A 486 -13.12 -15.16 8.18
CA PRO A 486 -12.52 -14.36 9.23
C PRO A 486 -12.40 -12.86 8.88
N LEU A 487 -11.99 -12.50 7.67
CA LEU A 487 -11.88 -11.12 7.22
C LEU A 487 -13.25 -10.42 7.16
N ALA A 488 -14.30 -11.13 6.69
CA ALA A 488 -15.66 -10.59 6.68
C ALA A 488 -16.13 -10.21 8.10
N ARG A 489 -15.92 -11.08 9.08
CA ARG A 489 -16.24 -10.82 10.49
C ARG A 489 -15.32 -9.75 11.12
N PHE A 490 -14.04 -9.70 10.69
CA PHE A 490 -13.11 -8.66 11.13
C PHE A 490 -13.61 -7.27 10.72
N VAL A 491 -13.94 -7.05 9.45
CA VAL A 491 -14.41 -5.74 8.97
C VAL A 491 -15.77 -5.34 9.57
N GLN A 492 -16.60 -6.32 9.98
CA GLN A 492 -17.83 -6.10 10.74
C GLN A 492 -17.57 -5.76 12.22
N ARG A 493 -16.31 -5.80 12.66
CA ARG A 493 -15.89 -5.60 14.05
C ARG A 493 -16.48 -6.62 15.03
N ALA A 494 -16.72 -7.85 14.58
CA ALA A 494 -17.12 -8.93 15.47
C ALA A 494 -16.07 -9.12 16.60
N GLY A 495 -16.53 -9.46 17.79
CA GLY A 495 -15.64 -9.71 18.93
C GLY A 495 -14.70 -10.87 18.65
N ASP A 496 -15.26 -12.06 18.42
CA ASP A 496 -14.54 -13.19 17.84
C ASP A 496 -14.83 -13.24 16.35
N PHE A 497 -13.78 -13.11 15.55
CA PHE A 497 -13.89 -13.19 14.09
C PHE A 497 -13.27 -14.48 13.51
N GLY A 498 -12.95 -15.44 14.39
CA GLY A 498 -12.49 -16.77 13.97
C GLY A 498 -11.05 -16.81 13.46
N TRP A 499 -10.19 -15.88 13.93
CA TRP A 499 -8.77 -15.89 13.54
C TRP A 499 -7.99 -17.00 14.26
N GLY A 500 -8.45 -17.42 15.43
CA GLY A 500 -7.89 -18.51 16.22
C GLY A 500 -6.81 -18.08 17.21
N ALA A 501 -6.11 -16.97 17.00
CA ALA A 501 -5.14 -16.42 17.95
C ALA A 501 -4.88 -14.94 17.70
N SER A 502 -4.48 -14.22 18.75
CA SER A 502 -3.88 -12.88 18.68
C SER A 502 -2.48 -12.92 19.31
N GLY A 503 -1.66 -11.92 18.98
CA GLY A 503 -0.34 -11.76 19.58
C GLY A 503 0.83 -11.81 18.60
N ALA A 504 2.04 -11.63 19.16
CA ALA A 504 3.23 -11.44 18.36
C ALA A 504 3.82 -12.75 17.79
N ARG A 505 3.67 -13.86 18.52
CA ARG A 505 4.34 -15.12 18.16
C ARG A 505 3.45 -16.13 17.43
N LEU A 506 2.13 -16.00 17.57
CA LEU A 506 1.18 -16.94 16.98
C LEU A 506 0.75 -16.47 15.60
N VAL A 507 0.81 -17.38 14.62
CA VAL A 507 0.56 -17.09 13.21
C VAL A 507 -0.50 -18.05 12.68
N ARG A 508 -1.61 -17.50 12.15
CA ARG A 508 -2.58 -18.25 11.36
C ARG A 508 -1.97 -18.59 10.02
N THR A 509 -1.77 -19.87 9.77
CA THR A 509 -1.10 -20.35 8.57
C THR A 509 -2.07 -21.13 7.68
N LEU A 510 -2.21 -20.71 6.43
CA LEU A 510 -2.77 -21.56 5.38
C LEU A 510 -1.64 -22.42 4.83
N GLN A 511 -1.66 -23.70 5.19
CA GLN A 511 -0.62 -24.68 4.87
C GLN A 511 -0.67 -25.10 3.40
N GLY A 512 0.42 -25.63 2.85
CA GLY A 512 0.51 -26.06 1.46
C GLY A 512 -0.49 -27.14 1.03
N ASP A 513 -1.07 -27.88 1.98
CA ASP A 513 -2.14 -28.87 1.74
C ASP A 513 -3.56 -28.27 1.79
N GLY A 514 -3.68 -26.96 1.99
CA GLY A 514 -4.96 -26.25 2.08
C GLY A 514 -5.58 -26.24 3.49
N THR A 515 -4.94 -26.83 4.49
CA THR A 515 -5.44 -26.81 5.88
C THR A 515 -5.02 -25.52 6.58
N VAL A 516 -5.75 -25.13 7.63
CA VAL A 516 -5.46 -23.96 8.45
C VAL A 516 -4.97 -24.39 9.82
N ALA A 517 -3.83 -23.84 10.25
CA ALA A 517 -3.30 -24.06 11.59
C ALA A 517 -2.86 -22.74 12.23
N VAL A 518 -2.93 -22.65 13.55
CA VAL A 518 -2.26 -21.60 14.32
C VAL A 518 -0.96 -22.20 14.88
N ARG A 519 0.16 -21.59 14.54
CA ARG A 519 1.50 -22.07 14.91
C ARG A 519 2.33 -20.94 15.50
N GLU A 520 3.34 -21.31 16.29
CA GLU A 520 4.40 -20.38 16.66
C GLU A 520 5.25 -20.02 15.45
N ASP A 521 5.67 -18.76 15.37
CA ASP A 521 6.55 -18.26 14.31
C ASP A 521 8.00 -18.73 14.52
N GLY A 522 8.42 -19.74 13.79
CA GLY A 522 9.78 -20.28 13.87
C GLY A 522 10.90 -19.30 13.49
N ALA A 523 10.57 -18.19 12.80
CA ALA A 523 11.52 -17.14 12.44
C ALA A 523 11.46 -15.90 13.36
N TRP A 524 10.69 -15.97 14.46
CA TRP A 524 10.47 -14.85 15.37
C TRP A 524 11.76 -14.25 15.92
N GLU A 525 12.65 -15.10 16.45
CA GLU A 525 13.89 -14.63 17.09
C GLU A 525 14.83 -13.94 16.10
N GLU A 526 14.89 -14.42 14.85
CA GLU A 526 15.67 -13.76 13.79
C GLU A 526 15.07 -12.41 13.44
N GLY A 527 13.77 -12.32 13.25
CA GLY A 527 13.10 -11.04 12.97
C GLY A 527 13.33 -10.00 14.07
N VAL A 528 13.22 -10.39 15.34
CA VAL A 528 13.51 -9.51 16.47
C VAL A 528 14.99 -9.07 16.48
N ARG A 529 15.92 -9.97 16.16
CA ARG A 529 17.36 -9.66 16.09
C ARG A 529 17.66 -8.64 15.01
N VAL A 530 17.12 -8.84 13.80
CA VAL A 530 17.27 -7.89 12.69
C VAL A 530 16.67 -6.53 13.05
N TRP A 531 15.46 -6.50 13.59
CA TRP A 531 14.80 -5.27 14.01
C TRP A 531 15.63 -4.49 15.03
N LYS A 532 16.06 -5.14 16.11
CA LYS A 532 16.91 -4.51 17.14
C LYS A 532 18.19 -3.95 16.53
N ARG A 533 18.85 -4.71 15.66
CA ARG A 533 20.08 -4.25 14.99
C ARG A 533 19.84 -2.98 14.17
N LEU A 534 18.75 -2.91 13.44
CA LEU A 534 18.39 -1.72 12.65
C LEU A 534 18.07 -0.52 13.54
N ARG A 535 17.37 -0.73 14.66
CA ARG A 535 17.08 0.34 15.62
C ARG A 535 18.35 0.87 16.27
N ASP A 536 19.27 -0.01 16.68
CA ASP A 536 20.57 0.39 17.25
C ASP A 536 21.38 1.26 16.28
N VAL A 537 21.39 0.90 15.00
CA VAL A 537 22.09 1.67 13.96
C VAL A 537 21.42 3.04 13.74
N ASP A 538 20.11 3.09 13.69
CA ASP A 538 19.35 4.32 13.49
C ASP A 538 19.49 5.31 14.67
N ILE A 539 19.41 4.80 15.92
CA ILE A 539 19.58 5.58 17.14
C ILE A 539 21.04 6.04 17.29
N GLY A 540 22.01 5.18 17.03
CA GLY A 540 23.44 5.48 17.13
C GLY A 540 23.89 6.63 16.23
N LYS A 541 23.24 6.83 15.07
CA LYS A 541 23.50 7.98 14.19
C LYS A 541 22.76 9.24 14.65
N ASN A 542 21.57 9.09 15.23
CA ASN A 542 20.81 10.22 15.78
C ASN A 542 21.49 10.87 17.01
N ALA A 543 22.27 10.10 17.76
CA ALA A 543 23.02 10.60 18.92
C ALA A 543 24.30 11.39 18.55
N ARG A 544 24.71 11.39 17.26
CA ARG A 544 25.93 12.07 16.76
C ARG A 544 25.63 13.32 15.93
N LEU A 545 24.38 13.73 15.83
CA LEU A 545 23.91 14.97 15.20
C LEU A 545 23.34 15.93 16.24
#